data_b069413f2ef5c34807c5e0b9f29b49ee
#
_entry.id   b069413f2ef5c34807c5e0b9f29b49ee
#
_cell.length_a   1.000
_cell.length_b   1.000
_cell.length_c   1.000
_cell.angle_alpha   90.00
_cell.angle_beta   90.00
_cell.angle_gamma   90.00
#
_symmetry.space_group_name_H-M   'P 1'
#
loop_
_entity.id
_entity.type
_entity.pdbx_description
1 polymer ?
#
loop_
_entity_poly.entity_id
_entity_poly.type
_entity_poly.pdbx_seq_one_letter_code
_entity_poly.pdbx_strand_id
1 'polypeptide(L)' 'MHNDLPALAAKIGGRLAISSEYIMTQAAELRVLREMSEDEIREFAKSRGWRVIRRLGGRQIEFYNDASVRAL' A
#
# COMPACT_ATOMS: atom_id res chain seq x y z
N MET A 1 -2.74 -16.62 -8.26
CA MET A 1 -2.81 -16.84 -6.84
C MET A 1 -2.26 -15.69 -6.06
N HIS A 2 -3.06 -15.20 -5.13
CA HIS A 2 -2.74 -13.95 -4.47
C HIS A 2 -2.29 -14.15 -3.04
N ASN A 3 -1.51 -15.21 -2.83
CA ASN A 3 -1.02 -15.52 -1.49
C ASN A 3 -0.03 -14.47 -0.98
N ASP A 4 0.52 -13.69 -1.90
CA ASP A 4 1.50 -12.67 -1.52
C ASP A 4 0.87 -11.42 -0.94
N LEU A 5 -0.43 -11.22 -1.17
CA LEU A 5 -1.09 -10.02 -0.71
C LEU A 5 -1.12 -9.90 0.82
N PRO A 6 -1.45 -10.95 1.57
CA PRO A 6 -1.41 -10.85 3.04
C PRO A 6 -0.01 -10.55 3.57
N ALA A 7 1.02 -11.17 2.96
CA ALA A 7 2.40 -10.93 3.36
C ALA A 7 2.80 -9.48 3.06
N LEU A 8 2.40 -8.98 1.90
CA LEU A 8 2.67 -7.61 1.52
C LEU A 8 1.95 -6.64 2.46
N ALA A 9 0.71 -6.95 2.81
CA ALA A 9 -0.04 -6.12 3.75
C ALA A 9 0.65 -6.04 5.10
N ALA A 10 1.17 -7.17 5.57
CA ALA A 10 1.88 -7.20 6.84
C ALA A 10 3.15 -6.36 6.78
N LYS A 11 3.86 -6.40 5.66
CA LYS A 11 5.06 -5.61 5.49
C LYS A 11 4.76 -4.11 5.47
N ILE A 12 3.74 -3.72 4.71
CA ILE A 12 3.33 -2.32 4.64
C ILE A 12 2.88 -1.85 6.02
N GLY A 13 2.07 -2.64 6.69
CA GLY A 13 1.58 -2.30 8.02
C GLY A 13 2.69 -2.14 9.03
N GLY A 14 3.69 -3.02 8.98
CA GLY A 14 4.84 -2.93 9.85
C GLY A 14 5.62 -1.64 9.63
N ARG A 15 5.76 -1.23 8.37
CA ARG A 15 6.45 0.01 8.04
C ARG A 15 5.65 1.23 8.47
N LEU A 16 4.34 1.19 8.25
CA LEU A 16 3.49 2.32 8.60
C LEU A 16 3.31 2.46 10.12
N ALA A 17 3.65 1.41 10.88
CA ALA A 17 3.59 1.48 12.33
C ALA A 17 4.75 2.31 12.89
N ILE A 18 5.86 2.39 12.17
CA ILE A 18 7.05 3.13 12.62
C ILE A 18 7.35 4.35 11.76
N SER A 19 6.68 4.47 10.62
CA SER A 19 6.88 5.59 9.72
C SER A 19 5.52 5.98 9.19
N SER A 20 5.33 7.24 8.84
CA SER A 20 4.05 7.70 8.33
C SER A 20 3.83 7.33 6.87
N GLU A 21 4.83 6.77 6.20
CA GLU A 21 4.71 6.45 4.80
C GLU A 21 5.53 5.23 4.43
N TYR A 22 5.14 4.60 3.32
CA TYR A 22 5.88 3.51 2.72
C TYR A 22 5.85 3.69 1.22
N ILE A 23 7.00 3.91 0.61
CA ILE A 23 7.12 4.13 -0.82
C ILE A 23 7.54 2.81 -1.46
N MET A 24 6.68 2.27 -2.30
CA MET A 24 6.90 0.97 -2.93
C MET A 24 7.43 1.17 -4.35
N THR A 25 8.64 0.71 -4.60
CA THR A 25 9.27 0.83 -5.92
C THR A 25 9.82 -0.49 -6.43
N GLN A 26 9.88 -1.52 -5.59
CA GLN A 26 10.43 -2.81 -5.99
C GLN A 26 9.48 -3.56 -6.91
N ALA A 27 10.02 -4.08 -8.01
CA ALA A 27 9.21 -4.74 -9.03
C ALA A 27 8.43 -5.94 -8.47
N ALA A 28 9.04 -6.69 -7.56
CA ALA A 28 8.38 -7.85 -6.98
C ALA A 28 7.11 -7.47 -6.21
N GLU A 29 7.17 -6.36 -5.48
CA GLU A 29 6.04 -5.89 -4.70
C GLU A 29 4.98 -5.25 -5.61
N LEU A 30 5.43 -4.47 -6.58
CA LEU A 30 4.52 -3.84 -7.51
C LEU A 30 3.76 -4.86 -8.34
N ARG A 31 4.37 -6.01 -8.61
CA ARG A 31 3.72 -7.07 -9.36
C ARG A 31 2.46 -7.57 -8.67
N VAL A 32 2.50 -7.68 -7.35
CA VAL A 32 1.34 -8.13 -6.58
C VAL A 32 0.18 -7.18 -6.78
N LEU A 33 0.43 -5.88 -6.69
CA LEU A 33 -0.62 -4.88 -6.84
C LEU A 33 -1.02 -4.66 -8.30
N ARG A 34 -0.13 -4.99 -9.22
CA ARG A 34 -0.42 -4.81 -10.65
C ARG A 34 -1.56 -5.69 -11.13
N GLU A 35 -1.79 -6.81 -10.45
CA GLU A 35 -2.89 -7.70 -10.79
C GLU A 35 -4.22 -7.21 -10.25
N MET A 36 -4.21 -6.17 -9.46
CA MET A 36 -5.42 -5.58 -8.90
C MET A 36 -5.81 -4.34 -9.68
N SER A 37 -7.12 -4.10 -9.79
CA SER A 37 -7.59 -2.86 -10.38
C SER A 37 -7.28 -1.71 -9.42
N GLU A 38 -7.35 -0.49 -9.94
CA GLU A 38 -7.11 0.69 -9.13
C GLU A 38 -8.10 0.77 -7.96
N ASP A 39 -9.36 0.41 -8.23
CA ASP A 39 -10.38 0.40 -7.18
C ASP A 39 -10.07 -0.64 -6.11
N GLU A 40 -9.59 -1.81 -6.53
CA GLU A 40 -9.23 -2.86 -5.58
C GLU A 40 -8.08 -2.45 -4.68
N ILE A 41 -7.08 -1.78 -5.25
CA ILE A 41 -5.95 -1.29 -4.47
C ILE A 41 -6.43 -0.25 -3.47
N ARG A 42 -7.32 0.64 -3.89
CA ARG A 42 -7.85 1.68 -3.03
C ARG A 42 -8.65 1.08 -1.88
N GLU A 43 -9.48 0.08 -2.17
CA GLU A 43 -10.26 -0.61 -1.15
C GLU A 43 -9.36 -1.37 -0.18
N PHE A 44 -8.32 -2.00 -0.71
CA PHE A 44 -7.33 -2.69 0.10
C PHE A 44 -6.69 -1.74 1.11
N ALA A 45 -6.27 -0.57 0.67
CA ALA A 45 -5.66 0.42 1.55
C ALA A 45 -6.68 0.96 2.55
N LYS A 46 -7.87 1.28 2.06
CA LYS A 46 -8.92 1.86 2.90
C LYS A 46 -9.34 0.92 4.03
N SER A 47 -9.42 -0.37 3.73
CA SER A 47 -9.84 -1.35 4.73
C SER A 47 -8.85 -1.44 5.89
N ARG A 48 -7.64 -0.96 5.71
CA ARG A 48 -6.58 -0.97 6.73
C ARG A 48 -6.30 0.41 7.30
N GLY A 49 -7.06 1.42 6.89
CA GLY A 49 -6.86 2.78 7.36
C GLY A 49 -5.68 3.47 6.71
N TRP A 50 -5.34 3.05 5.52
CA TRP A 50 -4.23 3.64 4.77
C TRP A 50 -4.76 4.43 3.60
N ARG A 51 -3.93 5.40 3.13
CA ARG A 51 -4.18 6.12 1.91
C ARG A 51 -3.13 5.69 0.90
N VAL A 52 -3.53 5.55 -0.36
CA VAL A 52 -2.63 5.08 -1.41
C VAL A 52 -2.60 6.10 -2.55
N ILE A 53 -1.39 6.35 -3.06
CA ILE A 53 -1.19 7.22 -4.21
C ILE A 53 -0.35 6.45 -5.22
N ARG A 54 -0.84 6.40 -6.46
CA ARG A 54 -0.17 5.71 -7.54
C ARG A 54 0.54 6.74 -8.42
N ARG A 55 1.82 6.52 -8.66
CA ARG A 55 2.62 7.45 -9.46
C ARG A 55 3.36 6.71 -10.56
N LEU A 56 3.79 7.45 -11.55
CA LEU A 56 4.63 6.94 -12.64
C LEU A 56 3.99 5.74 -13.34
N GLY A 57 2.67 5.80 -13.55
CA GLY A 57 1.98 4.73 -14.25
C GLY A 57 1.97 3.40 -13.51
N GLY A 58 2.14 3.43 -12.20
CA GLY A 58 2.15 2.22 -11.40
C GLY A 58 3.55 1.72 -11.08
N ARG A 59 4.58 2.46 -11.47
CA ARG A 59 5.96 2.09 -11.15
C ARG A 59 6.33 2.47 -9.72
N GLN A 60 5.52 3.33 -9.11
CA GLN A 60 5.71 3.73 -7.73
C GLN A 60 4.35 3.86 -7.08
N ILE A 61 4.19 3.23 -5.93
CA ILE A 61 2.94 3.30 -5.18
C ILE A 61 3.30 3.71 -3.76
N GLU A 62 2.63 4.76 -3.26
CA GLU A 62 2.90 5.31 -1.95
C GLU A 62 1.74 5.03 -1.03
N PHE A 63 2.04 4.51 0.16
CA PHE A 63 1.04 4.25 1.18
C PHE A 63 1.29 5.20 2.35
N TYR A 64 0.21 5.76 2.89
CA TYR A 64 0.29 6.69 4.02
C TYR A 64 -0.66 6.22 5.11
N ASN A 65 -0.24 6.38 6.35
CA ASN A 65 -1.05 6.01 7.48
C ASN A 65 -2.04 7.13 7.80
N ASP A 66 -3.28 6.94 7.37
CA ASP A 66 -4.32 7.96 7.55
C ASP A 66 -4.63 8.19 9.02
N ALA A 67 -4.47 7.17 9.85
CA ALA A 67 -4.74 7.29 11.27
C ALA A 67 -3.75 8.25 11.93
N SER A 68 -2.50 8.27 11.48
CA SER A 68 -1.49 9.21 11.97
C SER A 68 -1.89 10.65 11.70
N VAL A 69 -2.43 10.89 10.52
CA VAL A 69 -2.85 12.23 10.14
C VAL A 69 -4.00 12.69 11.00
N ARG A 70 -4.92 11.79 11.31
CA ARG A 70 -6.08 12.11 12.13
C ARG A 70 -5.74 12.36 13.59
N ALA A 71 -4.63 11.81 14.05
CA ALA A 71 -4.23 11.97 15.44
C ALA A 71 -3.85 13.40 15.77
N LEU A 72 -3.66 14.21 14.76
CA LEU A 72 -3.38 15.62 14.96
C LEU A 72 -4.65 16.39 15.25
#